data_ebc71db3dc72a7de716d010af5355837
#
_entry.id   ebc71db3dc72a7de716d010af5355837
#
_cell.length_a   1.000
_cell.length_b   1.000
_cell.length_c   1.000
_cell.angle_alpha   90.00
_cell.angle_beta   90.00
_cell.angle_gamma   90.00
#
_symmetry.space_group_name_H-M   'P 1'
#
loop_
_entity.id
_entity.type
_entity.pdbx_description
1 polymer ?
#
loop_
_entity_poly.entity_id
_entity_poly.type
_entity_poly.pdbx_seq_one_letter_code
_entity_poly.pdbx_strand_id
1 'polypeptide(L)'
;GGILPDGPRLGELGLSRKSLSKAYRLSDFEANLHVTTDTLTAFYIALLIQTAANAGPLRRMTRTCLVPHPLDQHRMMVEWTKPRAGGKVKRMQRRSFDNRRPYAAPRLIEKLLAMTAPLVPHAEPSERDRLFLHRFLMTRGRLERSHGAGVINMATLRSAMLRFYERQNAAIGAWNERHPDRQRQLLPDFSPKLFRSSMASAHYAASRGDILAAKAVLNHASVVTTDIYVDGYAVRRLERDTIARLQTLMIAWVGGRTSPRRRQNAHPSSEVPATALFGHICLHPSDNTHGRPGRVCPKFGGCLACPGLVVPIDPDHLARIVQATRHLEVARERIDPSRFDLFYAPSLRVLTQDLLPAFPSEMMPAAERIANDLPPLPELE
;
A
#
# COMPACT_ATOMS: atom_id res chain seq x y z
N GLY A 1 -12.58 26.35 24.90
CA GLY A 1 -11.74 26.19 26.01
C GLY A 1 -10.77 25.02 25.88
N GLY A 2 -9.99 24.56 26.46
CA GLY A 2 -9.13 23.35 26.34
C GLY A 2 -7.66 23.55 26.71
N ILE A 3 -7.30 24.71 27.23
CA ILE A 3 -5.99 24.95 27.82
C ILE A 3 -6.18 24.98 29.34
N LEU A 4 -5.34 24.25 30.07
CA LEU A 4 -5.31 24.40 31.53
C LEU A 4 -5.18 25.88 31.87
N PRO A 5 -6.05 26.41 32.73
CA PRO A 5 -5.97 27.81 33.14
C PRO A 5 -4.56 28.13 33.64
N ASP A 6 -4.11 29.33 33.34
CA ASP A 6 -2.87 29.85 33.92
C ASP A 6 -2.95 29.93 35.46
N GLY A 7 -1.84 30.19 36.12
CA GLY A 7 -1.78 30.22 37.59
C GLY A 7 -2.82 31.15 38.26
N PRO A 8 -3.08 32.38 37.74
CA PRO A 8 -4.12 33.24 38.21
C PRO A 8 -5.53 32.66 38.15
N ARG A 9 -5.92 32.08 37.01
CA ARG A 9 -7.24 31.45 36.84
C ARG A 9 -7.44 30.19 37.71
N LEU A 10 -6.39 29.44 37.99
CA LEU A 10 -6.45 28.33 38.94
C LEU A 10 -6.70 28.86 40.37
N GLY A 11 -6.12 30.03 40.73
CA GLY A 11 -6.36 30.69 41.97
C GLY A 11 -7.81 31.15 42.17
N GLU A 12 -8.46 31.67 41.10
CA GLU A 12 -9.86 32.04 41.09
C GLU A 12 -10.79 30.83 41.32
N LEU A 13 -10.36 29.65 40.94
CA LEU A 13 -11.07 28.36 41.16
C LEU A 13 -10.73 27.72 42.50
N GLY A 14 -9.94 28.36 43.37
CA GLY A 14 -9.47 27.82 44.64
C GLY A 14 -8.49 26.64 44.47
N LEU A 15 -7.94 26.45 43.29
CA LEU A 15 -7.03 25.35 42.95
C LEU A 15 -5.61 25.88 42.81
N SER A 16 -4.64 25.23 43.47
CA SER A 16 -3.24 25.49 43.19
C SER A 16 -2.62 24.39 42.35
N ARG A 17 -1.64 24.74 41.50
CA ARG A 17 -0.86 23.72 40.77
C ARG A 17 -0.23 22.69 41.72
N LYS A 18 0.10 23.11 42.94
CA LYS A 18 0.70 22.27 43.94
C LYS A 18 -0.29 21.26 44.53
N SER A 19 -1.55 21.68 44.76
CA SER A 19 -2.61 20.77 45.21
C SER A 19 -3.05 19.81 44.11
N LEU A 20 -3.13 20.26 42.86
CA LEU A 20 -3.41 19.37 41.72
C LEU A 20 -2.29 18.36 41.49
N SER A 21 -1.01 18.76 41.60
CA SER A 21 0.11 17.85 41.41
C SER A 21 0.31 16.84 42.55
N LYS A 22 -0.31 17.06 43.71
CA LYS A 22 -0.28 16.16 44.86
C LYS A 22 -1.30 15.03 44.77
N ALA A 23 -2.46 15.31 44.13
CA ALA A 23 -3.54 14.37 43.95
C ALA A 23 -3.47 13.62 42.61
N TYR A 24 -2.95 14.27 41.56
CA TYR A 24 -2.89 13.75 40.20
C TYR A 24 -1.60 14.17 39.52
N ARG A 25 -1.05 13.34 38.63
CA ARG A 25 0.05 13.80 37.77
C ARG A 25 -0.51 14.81 36.77
N LEU A 26 0.11 15.99 36.68
CA LEU A 26 -0.28 17.02 35.67
C LEU A 26 -0.32 16.46 34.25
N SER A 27 0.56 15.48 33.96
CA SER A 27 0.57 14.74 32.68
C SER A 27 -0.74 14.03 32.39
N ASP A 28 -1.47 13.55 33.39
CA ASP A 28 -2.71 12.79 33.19
C ASP A 28 -3.87 13.73 32.87
N PHE A 29 -3.90 14.91 33.47
CA PHE A 29 -4.84 15.97 33.10
C PHE A 29 -4.56 16.52 31.69
N GLU A 30 -3.31 16.78 31.38
CA GLU A 30 -2.93 17.28 30.05
C GLU A 30 -3.25 16.27 28.95
N ALA A 31 -3.09 14.96 29.22
CA ALA A 31 -3.44 13.89 28.29
C ALA A 31 -4.94 13.83 27.98
N ASN A 32 -5.80 14.20 28.94
CA ASN A 32 -7.26 14.21 28.74
C ASN A 32 -7.78 15.52 28.14
N LEU A 33 -7.06 16.62 28.28
CA LEU A 33 -7.49 17.95 27.82
C LEU A 33 -6.89 18.31 26.46
N HIS A 34 -5.73 17.77 26.12
CA HIS A 34 -4.99 18.14 24.91
C HIS A 34 -4.47 16.93 24.16
N VAL A 35 -4.22 17.13 22.88
CA VAL A 35 -3.54 16.14 22.06
C VAL A 35 -2.10 16.03 22.53
N THR A 36 -1.75 14.84 23.01
CA THR A 36 -0.40 14.47 23.43
C THR A 36 0.36 13.78 22.31
N THR A 37 1.66 13.62 22.49
CA THR A 37 2.50 12.83 21.58
C THR A 37 2.04 11.38 21.47
N ASP A 38 1.49 10.81 22.53
CA ASP A 38 1.00 9.44 22.57
C ASP A 38 -0.28 9.28 21.76
N THR A 39 -1.20 10.26 21.85
CA THR A 39 -2.41 10.31 20.99
C THR A 39 -2.02 10.44 19.52
N LEU A 40 -1.12 11.37 19.19
CA LEU A 40 -0.64 11.58 17.83
C LEU A 40 0.02 10.34 17.25
N THR A 41 0.73 9.56 18.07
CA THR A 41 1.45 8.35 17.62
C THR A 41 0.51 7.32 17.04
N ALA A 42 -0.66 7.09 17.64
CA ALA A 42 -1.66 6.16 17.11
C ALA A 42 -2.15 6.58 15.71
N PHE A 43 -2.49 7.86 15.55
CA PHE A 43 -2.88 8.42 14.25
C PHE A 43 -1.73 8.35 13.23
N TYR A 44 -0.52 8.66 13.67
CA TYR A 44 0.66 8.64 12.81
C TYR A 44 0.95 7.24 12.26
N ILE A 45 0.90 6.21 13.12
CA ILE A 45 1.07 4.80 12.72
C ILE A 45 -0.03 4.40 11.74
N ALA A 46 -1.30 4.69 12.05
CA ALA A 46 -2.42 4.36 11.18
C ALA A 46 -2.29 5.02 9.79
N LEU A 47 -1.85 6.27 9.74
CA LEU A 47 -1.61 6.98 8.49
C LEU A 47 -0.37 6.47 7.74
N LEU A 48 0.71 6.06 8.43
CA LEU A 48 1.87 5.39 7.80
C LEU A 48 1.45 4.11 7.08
N ILE A 49 0.63 3.28 7.74
CA ILE A 49 0.12 2.02 7.16
C ILE A 49 -0.73 2.32 5.93
N GLN A 50 -1.70 3.23 6.03
CA GLN A 50 -2.64 3.47 4.93
C GLN A 50 -2.03 4.22 3.75
N THR A 51 -1.15 5.19 4.01
CA THR A 51 -0.54 6.01 2.95
C THR A 51 0.72 5.38 2.38
N ALA A 52 1.37 4.49 3.10
CA ALA A 52 2.73 4.01 2.81
C ALA A 52 3.73 5.17 2.58
N ALA A 53 3.46 6.34 3.15
CA ALA A 53 4.32 7.52 3.02
C ALA A 53 5.64 7.34 3.77
N ASN A 54 6.66 8.09 3.36
CA ASN A 54 7.88 8.20 4.18
C ASN A 54 7.58 8.92 5.49
N ALA A 55 8.20 8.49 6.57
CA ALA A 55 8.01 9.05 7.91
C ALA A 55 8.19 10.58 8.00
N GLY A 56 9.25 11.12 7.43
CA GLY A 56 9.51 12.57 7.45
C GLY A 56 8.46 13.40 6.70
N PRO A 57 8.14 13.09 5.44
CA PRO A 57 7.04 13.70 4.69
C PRO A 57 5.69 13.62 5.41
N LEU A 58 5.30 12.47 5.94
CA LEU A 58 4.04 12.33 6.67
C LEU A 58 3.99 13.26 7.89
N ARG A 59 5.05 13.30 8.70
CA ARG A 59 5.14 14.18 9.87
C ARG A 59 4.94 15.66 9.52
N ARG A 60 5.38 16.07 8.34
CA ARG A 60 5.28 17.46 7.85
C ARG A 60 4.03 17.72 7.00
N MET A 61 3.07 16.82 7.01
CA MET A 61 1.80 17.01 6.32
C MET A 61 1.09 18.27 6.80
N THR A 62 0.47 18.97 5.87
CA THR A 62 -0.26 20.21 6.16
C THR A 62 -1.71 19.96 6.55
N ARG A 63 -2.36 20.94 7.13
CA ARG A 63 -3.78 20.90 7.49
C ARG A 63 -4.69 20.87 6.25
N THR A 64 -4.18 21.32 5.10
CA THR A 64 -4.87 21.36 3.80
C THR A 64 -4.66 20.10 2.97
N CYS A 65 -4.21 19.00 3.60
CA CYS A 65 -3.86 17.75 2.91
C CYS A 65 -5.06 16.95 2.37
N LEU A 66 -6.29 17.29 2.74
CA LEU A 66 -7.49 16.63 2.24
C LEU A 66 -8.07 17.39 1.05
N VAL A 67 -8.23 16.68 -0.07
CA VAL A 67 -8.78 17.23 -1.31
C VAL A 67 -9.90 16.31 -1.80
N PRO A 68 -11.05 16.83 -2.21
CA PRO A 68 -12.10 16.02 -2.82
C PRO A 68 -11.59 15.27 -4.05
N HIS A 69 -12.06 14.05 -4.25
CA HIS A 69 -11.74 13.31 -5.45
C HIS A 69 -12.51 13.86 -6.64
N PRO A 70 -11.87 14.20 -7.77
CA PRO A 70 -12.52 14.92 -8.87
C PRO A 70 -13.64 14.14 -9.56
N LEU A 71 -13.62 12.80 -9.49
CA LEU A 71 -14.55 11.92 -10.22
C LEU A 71 -15.44 11.06 -9.31
N ASP A 72 -15.23 11.07 -8.00
CA ASP A 72 -15.98 10.19 -7.10
C ASP A 72 -16.23 10.90 -5.76
N GLN A 73 -17.49 11.28 -5.52
CA GLN A 73 -17.93 11.99 -4.31
C GLN A 73 -17.73 11.18 -3.02
N HIS A 74 -17.59 9.86 -3.12
CA HIS A 74 -17.38 8.97 -1.97
C HIS A 74 -15.90 8.80 -1.63
N ARG A 75 -15.02 9.45 -2.38
CA ARG A 75 -13.58 9.37 -2.18
C ARG A 75 -12.98 10.72 -1.85
N MET A 76 -11.92 10.68 -1.06
CA MET A 76 -11.08 11.83 -0.76
C MET A 76 -9.64 11.51 -1.11
N MET A 77 -8.91 12.49 -1.60
CA MET A 77 -7.48 12.40 -1.79
C MET A 77 -6.75 12.96 -0.58
N VAL A 78 -5.72 12.25 -0.16
CA VAL A 78 -4.75 12.72 0.83
C VAL A 78 -3.49 13.11 0.08
N GLU A 79 -3.03 14.34 0.27
CA GLU A 79 -1.86 14.92 -0.41
C GLU A 79 -0.74 15.21 0.57
N TRP A 80 0.50 14.94 0.17
CA TRP A 80 1.68 15.30 0.95
C TRP A 80 2.87 15.59 0.04
N THR A 81 3.80 16.40 0.53
CA THR A 81 4.97 16.82 -0.23
C THR A 81 6.18 15.98 0.15
N LYS A 82 6.86 15.41 -0.85
CA LYS A 82 8.13 14.72 -0.69
C LYS A 82 9.28 15.62 -1.21
N PRO A 83 10.16 16.11 -0.34
CA PRO A 83 11.37 16.81 -0.79
C PRO A 83 12.30 15.82 -1.51
N ARG A 84 12.91 16.22 -2.62
CA ARG A 84 13.98 15.46 -3.27
C ARG A 84 15.34 15.77 -2.64
N ALA A 85 16.27 14.82 -2.77
CA ALA A 85 17.67 15.07 -2.47
C ALA A 85 18.15 16.30 -3.30
N GLY A 86 18.71 17.30 -2.63
CA GLY A 86 19.08 18.58 -3.27
C GLY A 86 18.10 19.74 -3.08
N GLY A 87 16.94 19.51 -2.45
CA GLY A 87 16.08 20.55 -1.87
C GLY A 87 15.27 21.44 -2.82
N LYS A 88 15.63 21.56 -4.10
CA LYS A 88 15.01 22.53 -5.03
C LYS A 88 13.65 22.12 -5.59
N VAL A 89 13.34 20.82 -5.68
CA VAL A 89 12.07 20.33 -6.26
C VAL A 89 11.26 19.55 -5.21
N LYS A 90 10.09 20.06 -4.89
CA LYS A 90 9.11 19.36 -4.06
C LYS A 90 8.15 18.60 -4.99
N ARG A 91 8.02 17.29 -4.82
CA ARG A 91 7.05 16.50 -5.56
C ARG A 91 5.81 16.26 -4.68
N MET A 92 4.65 16.72 -5.16
CA MET A 92 3.37 16.37 -4.55
C MET A 92 3.10 14.88 -4.76
N GLN A 93 2.72 14.21 -3.70
CA GLN A 93 2.22 12.85 -3.72
C GLN A 93 0.78 12.86 -3.25
N ARG A 94 -0.06 12.02 -3.85
CA ARG A 94 -1.47 11.92 -3.51
C ARG A 94 -1.93 10.47 -3.52
N ARG A 95 -2.93 10.17 -2.72
CA ARG A 95 -3.57 8.87 -2.68
C ARG A 95 -5.06 9.02 -2.38
N SER A 96 -5.87 8.25 -3.08
CA SER A 96 -7.33 8.25 -2.95
C SER A 96 -7.80 7.18 -1.97
N PHE A 97 -8.76 7.53 -1.11
CA PHE A 97 -9.36 6.67 -0.10
C PHE A 97 -10.88 6.73 -0.15
N ASP A 98 -11.54 5.61 0.13
CA ASP A 98 -13.00 5.58 0.35
C ASP A 98 -13.32 6.25 1.68
N ASN A 99 -14.07 7.37 1.62
CA ASN A 99 -14.40 8.18 2.78
C ASN A 99 -15.55 7.60 3.64
N ARG A 100 -16.22 6.55 3.18
CA ARG A 100 -17.30 5.89 3.94
C ARG A 100 -16.79 5.00 5.07
N ARG A 101 -15.53 4.56 4.99
CA ARG A 101 -14.93 3.70 6.01
C ARG A 101 -14.54 4.51 7.24
N PRO A 102 -14.97 4.11 8.47
CA PRO A 102 -14.82 4.92 9.69
C PRO A 102 -13.36 5.19 10.08
N TYR A 103 -12.44 4.30 9.71
CA TYR A 103 -11.01 4.41 10.01
C TYR A 103 -10.16 4.69 8.76
N ALA A 104 -10.75 5.10 7.64
CA ALA A 104 -9.99 5.52 6.48
C ALA A 104 -9.14 6.77 6.77
N ALA A 105 -8.03 6.92 6.06
CA ALA A 105 -7.10 8.03 6.26
C ALA A 105 -7.78 9.41 6.27
N PRO A 106 -8.75 9.74 5.39
CA PRO A 106 -9.46 11.02 5.46
C PRO A 106 -10.18 11.23 6.80
N ARG A 107 -10.91 10.20 7.29
CA ARG A 107 -11.64 10.29 8.56
C ARG A 107 -10.71 10.45 9.76
N LEU A 108 -9.55 9.79 9.73
CA LEU A 108 -8.53 9.97 10.76
C LEU A 108 -7.95 11.39 10.72
N ILE A 109 -7.72 11.93 9.52
CA ILE A 109 -7.21 13.29 9.34
C ILE A 109 -8.25 14.33 9.80
N GLU A 110 -9.53 14.18 9.43
CA GLU A 110 -10.62 15.05 9.90
C GLU A 110 -10.66 15.09 11.44
N LYS A 111 -10.60 13.92 12.07
CA LYS A 111 -10.57 13.82 13.54
C LYS A 111 -9.31 14.49 14.11
N LEU A 112 -8.16 14.28 13.51
CA LEU A 112 -6.92 14.90 13.93
C LEU A 112 -6.94 16.43 13.78
N LEU A 113 -7.51 16.94 12.68
CA LEU A 113 -7.74 18.36 12.45
C LEU A 113 -8.60 18.98 13.54
N ALA A 114 -9.72 18.33 13.90
CA ALA A 114 -10.60 18.78 14.97
C ALA A 114 -9.89 18.79 16.34
N MET A 115 -9.17 17.71 16.67
CA MET A 115 -8.46 17.58 17.93
C MET A 115 -7.30 18.59 18.07
N THR A 116 -6.63 18.94 16.97
CA THR A 116 -5.48 19.87 16.98
C THR A 116 -5.88 21.33 16.73
N ALA A 117 -7.12 21.61 16.35
CA ALA A 117 -7.59 22.97 16.09
C ALA A 117 -7.34 23.94 17.25
N PRO A 118 -7.60 23.59 18.53
CA PRO A 118 -7.33 24.47 19.66
C PRO A 118 -5.86 24.81 19.87
N LEU A 119 -4.93 23.99 19.30
CA LEU A 119 -3.49 24.20 19.44
C LEU A 119 -2.91 25.17 18.40
N VAL A 120 -3.64 25.41 17.30
CA VAL A 120 -3.16 26.25 16.18
C VAL A 120 -2.76 27.66 16.62
N PRO A 121 -3.55 28.40 17.43
CA PRO A 121 -3.17 29.73 17.87
C PRO A 121 -1.90 29.76 18.76
N HIS A 122 -1.63 28.63 19.41
CA HIS A 122 -0.51 28.46 20.34
C HIS A 122 0.76 27.88 19.71
N ALA A 123 0.70 27.55 18.42
CA ALA A 123 1.85 27.11 17.65
C ALA A 123 2.59 28.31 17.03
N GLU A 124 3.89 28.11 16.79
CA GLU A 124 4.69 29.07 16.04
C GLU A 124 4.08 29.33 14.67
N PRO A 125 4.07 30.58 14.15
CA PRO A 125 3.44 30.92 12.86
C PRO A 125 3.84 30.00 11.70
N SER A 126 5.11 29.59 11.65
CA SER A 126 5.66 28.67 10.64
C SER A 126 5.13 27.22 10.75
N GLU A 127 4.55 26.87 11.89
CA GLU A 127 4.06 25.51 12.18
C GLU A 127 2.53 25.41 12.23
N ARG A 128 1.80 26.54 12.21
CA ARG A 128 0.32 26.55 12.33
C ARG A 128 -0.40 25.74 11.28
N ASP A 129 0.18 25.65 10.08
CA ASP A 129 -0.37 24.83 8.99
C ASP A 129 0.00 23.33 9.08
N ARG A 130 0.57 22.88 10.17
CA ARG A 130 0.95 21.48 10.32
C ARG A 130 -0.16 20.63 10.94
N LEU A 131 -0.32 19.40 10.42
CA LEU A 131 -1.33 18.46 10.89
C LEU A 131 -1.01 17.91 12.29
N PHE A 132 0.24 17.54 12.54
CA PHE A 132 0.68 16.85 13.78
C PHE A 132 1.14 17.83 14.83
N LEU A 133 0.24 18.72 15.27
CA LEU A 133 0.47 19.62 16.37
C LEU A 133 0.20 18.92 17.71
N HIS A 134 1.06 19.13 18.67
CA HIS A 134 0.89 18.69 20.05
C HIS A 134 1.28 19.79 21.03
N ARG A 135 0.75 19.69 22.23
CA ARG A 135 1.17 20.58 23.31
C ARG A 135 2.53 20.16 23.84
N PHE A 136 3.40 21.13 24.08
CA PHE A 136 4.64 20.89 24.83
C PHE A 136 4.32 20.73 26.31
N LEU A 137 4.77 19.63 26.91
CA LEU A 137 4.76 19.48 28.36
C LEU A 137 5.73 20.53 28.97
N MET A 138 5.22 21.37 29.80
CA MET A 138 6.02 22.42 30.51
C MET A 138 6.90 21.76 31.55
N THR A 139 8.14 21.46 31.20
CA THR A 139 9.19 21.13 32.19
C THR A 139 9.75 22.42 32.79
N ARG A 140 9.96 22.42 34.12
CA ARG A 140 10.66 23.49 34.83
C ARG A 140 11.95 23.86 34.08
N GLY A 141 12.11 25.12 33.67
CA GLY A 141 13.29 25.64 32.96
C GLY A 141 13.13 25.89 31.46
N ARG A 142 11.98 25.54 30.81
CA ARG A 142 11.68 25.90 29.42
C ARG A 142 10.54 26.90 29.25
N LEU A 143 10.37 27.76 30.22
CA LEU A 143 9.36 28.85 30.22
C LEU A 143 9.58 29.93 29.15
N GLU A 144 10.71 29.91 28.46
CA GLU A 144 11.07 30.93 27.46
C GLU A 144 10.67 30.62 26.00
N ARG A 145 10.07 29.48 25.73
CA ARG A 145 9.49 29.27 24.38
C ARG A 145 8.15 30.00 24.32
N SER A 146 8.09 30.99 23.48
CA SER A 146 6.92 31.84 23.25
C SER A 146 5.65 31.09 22.81
N HIS A 147 5.76 29.80 22.48
CA HIS A 147 4.68 28.98 21.97
C HIS A 147 4.52 27.67 22.76
N GLY A 148 3.27 27.41 23.19
CA GLY A 148 2.91 26.22 23.99
C GLY A 148 2.66 24.96 23.17
N ALA A 149 2.62 25.05 21.83
CA ALA A 149 2.36 23.95 20.92
C ALA A 149 3.32 23.97 19.72
N GLY A 150 3.50 22.85 19.08
CA GLY A 150 4.34 22.74 17.88
C GLY A 150 4.28 21.34 17.25
N VAL A 151 5.00 21.17 16.15
CA VAL A 151 5.07 19.90 15.42
C VAL A 151 5.90 18.89 16.17
N ILE A 152 5.40 17.66 16.29
CA ILE A 152 6.15 16.55 16.88
C ILE A 152 7.49 16.34 16.14
N ASN A 153 8.59 16.36 16.85
CA ASN A 153 9.90 16.06 16.26
C ASN A 153 10.17 14.55 16.21
N MET A 154 11.21 14.14 15.47
CA MET A 154 11.50 12.70 15.27
C MET A 154 11.95 11.99 16.55
N ALA A 155 12.67 12.66 17.44
CA ALA A 155 13.11 12.06 18.70
C ALA A 155 11.91 11.82 19.63
N THR A 156 11.06 12.83 19.78
CA THR A 156 9.82 12.74 20.59
C THR A 156 8.88 11.68 20.02
N LEU A 157 8.73 11.63 18.69
CA LEU A 157 7.91 10.60 18.01
C LEU A 157 8.46 9.19 18.29
N ARG A 158 9.77 9.00 18.19
CA ARG A 158 10.41 7.70 18.48
C ARG A 158 10.14 7.26 19.91
N SER A 159 10.32 8.13 20.88
CA SER A 159 10.03 7.83 22.30
C SER A 159 8.54 7.51 22.51
N ALA A 160 7.64 8.23 21.84
CA ALA A 160 6.21 7.97 21.95
C ALA A 160 5.83 6.63 21.26
N MET A 161 6.50 6.25 20.18
CA MET A 161 6.31 4.93 19.54
C MET A 161 6.80 3.78 20.44
N LEU A 162 7.91 3.95 21.15
CA LEU A 162 8.36 2.94 22.12
C LEU A 162 7.33 2.75 23.24
N ARG A 163 6.82 3.84 23.83
CA ARG A 163 5.75 3.75 24.83
C ARG A 163 4.47 3.13 24.29
N PHE A 164 4.11 3.43 23.02
CA PHE A 164 2.98 2.81 22.37
C PHE A 164 3.17 1.30 22.23
N TYR A 165 4.34 0.87 21.74
CA TYR A 165 4.72 -0.52 21.60
C TYR A 165 4.64 -1.27 22.95
N GLU A 166 5.24 -0.74 24.00
CA GLU A 166 5.22 -1.32 25.33
C GLU A 166 3.80 -1.49 25.86
N ARG A 167 2.97 -0.45 25.75
CA ARG A 167 1.56 -0.51 26.17
C ARG A 167 0.74 -1.54 25.39
N GLN A 168 0.94 -1.61 24.06
CA GLN A 168 0.23 -2.58 23.25
C GLN A 168 0.65 -4.01 23.59
N ASN A 169 1.94 -4.26 23.80
CA ASN A 169 2.42 -5.58 24.17
C ASN A 169 1.99 -6.00 25.57
N ALA A 170 1.94 -5.09 26.52
CA ALA A 170 1.35 -5.35 27.83
C ALA A 170 -0.14 -5.70 27.74
N ALA A 171 -0.90 -4.97 26.90
CA ALA A 171 -2.32 -5.26 26.67
C ALA A 171 -2.53 -6.61 25.97
N ILE A 172 -1.68 -6.95 25.00
CA ILE A 172 -1.70 -8.27 24.32
C ILE A 172 -1.35 -9.38 25.31
N GLY A 173 -0.34 -9.19 26.16
CA GLY A 173 0.04 -10.14 27.21
C GLY A 173 -1.13 -10.43 28.14
N ALA A 174 -1.74 -9.38 28.72
CA ALA A 174 -2.90 -9.50 29.57
C ALA A 174 -4.13 -10.12 28.89
N TRP A 175 -4.27 -9.91 27.56
CA TRP A 175 -5.31 -10.58 26.78
C TRP A 175 -5.00 -12.07 26.58
N ASN A 176 -3.75 -12.43 26.27
CA ASN A 176 -3.29 -13.80 26.10
C ASN A 176 -3.44 -14.64 27.38
N GLU A 177 -3.15 -14.06 28.54
CA GLU A 177 -3.37 -14.72 29.84
C GLU A 177 -4.84 -15.08 30.05
N ARG A 178 -5.77 -14.23 29.60
CA ARG A 178 -7.21 -14.48 29.71
C ARG A 178 -7.76 -15.40 28.62
N HIS A 179 -7.00 -15.62 27.54
CA HIS A 179 -7.44 -16.39 26.37
C HIS A 179 -6.32 -17.34 25.87
N PRO A 180 -5.99 -18.39 26.65
CA PRO A 180 -4.87 -19.29 26.32
C PRO A 180 -5.05 -20.01 24.95
N ASP A 181 -6.31 -20.30 24.59
CA ASP A 181 -6.63 -20.99 23.32
C ASP A 181 -6.59 -20.07 22.07
N ARG A 182 -6.48 -18.76 22.26
CA ARG A 182 -6.53 -17.76 21.17
C ARG A 182 -5.43 -16.71 21.33
N GLN A 183 -4.22 -17.13 21.53
CA GLN A 183 -3.10 -16.24 21.76
C GLN A 183 -2.85 -15.32 20.55
N ARG A 184 -2.64 -14.03 20.83
CA ARG A 184 -2.21 -13.02 19.87
C ARG A 184 -0.70 -12.92 19.90
N GLN A 185 -0.11 -12.77 18.71
CA GLN A 185 1.32 -12.51 18.60
C GLN A 185 1.64 -11.11 19.15
N LEU A 186 2.71 -11.00 19.96
CA LEU A 186 3.26 -9.71 20.37
C LEU A 186 3.73 -8.92 19.15
N LEU A 187 3.61 -7.61 19.23
CA LEU A 187 4.15 -6.73 18.19
C LEU A 187 5.68 -6.85 18.18
N PRO A 188 6.30 -7.04 17.02
CA PRO A 188 7.75 -7.00 16.88
C PRO A 188 8.25 -5.58 17.10
N ASP A 189 9.51 -5.42 17.45
CA ASP A 189 10.15 -4.09 17.46
C ASP A 189 10.09 -3.47 16.06
N PHE A 190 9.66 -2.21 16.00
CA PHE A 190 9.47 -1.52 14.74
C PHE A 190 9.94 -0.06 14.78
N SER A 191 10.34 0.43 13.62
CA SER A 191 10.66 1.83 13.39
C SER A 191 9.77 2.42 12.30
N PRO A 192 9.57 3.76 12.25
CA PRO A 192 8.76 4.39 11.20
C PRO A 192 9.19 4.07 9.77
N LYS A 193 10.46 3.72 9.56
CA LYS A 193 11.00 3.36 8.24
C LYS A 193 10.49 2.01 7.75
N LEU A 194 10.27 1.06 8.66
CA LEU A 194 9.84 -0.29 8.32
C LEU A 194 8.42 -0.34 7.75
N PHE A 195 7.54 0.58 8.14
CA PHE A 195 6.15 0.57 7.64
C PHE A 195 6.09 0.65 6.12
N ARG A 196 6.95 1.44 5.48
CA ARG A 196 6.92 1.60 4.04
C ARG A 196 7.32 0.32 3.30
N SER A 197 8.39 -0.36 3.71
CA SER A 197 8.80 -1.64 3.14
C SER A 197 7.80 -2.74 3.47
N SER A 198 7.30 -2.80 4.71
CA SER A 198 6.27 -3.76 5.09
C SER A 198 5.00 -3.61 4.26
N MET A 199 4.55 -2.37 4.01
CA MET A 199 3.39 -2.12 3.15
C MET A 199 3.66 -2.48 1.68
N ALA A 200 4.87 -2.23 1.17
CA ALA A 200 5.26 -2.68 -0.15
C ALA A 200 5.18 -4.21 -0.28
N SER A 201 5.82 -4.92 0.65
CA SER A 201 5.81 -6.39 0.69
C SER A 201 4.41 -6.97 0.90
N ALA A 202 3.58 -6.35 1.76
CA ALA A 202 2.20 -6.77 1.97
C ALA A 202 1.34 -6.62 0.70
N HIS A 203 1.48 -5.50 -0.02
CA HIS A 203 0.76 -5.30 -1.27
C HIS A 203 1.28 -6.20 -2.40
N TYR A 204 2.58 -6.43 -2.48
CA TYR A 204 3.18 -7.39 -3.40
C TYR A 204 2.65 -8.80 -3.14
N ALA A 205 2.66 -9.25 -1.88
CA ALA A 205 2.13 -10.55 -1.51
C ALA A 205 0.61 -10.66 -1.75
N ALA A 206 -0.17 -9.64 -1.39
CA ALA A 206 -1.61 -9.60 -1.61
C ALA A 206 -1.99 -9.59 -3.10
N SER A 207 -1.14 -9.02 -3.95
CA SER A 207 -1.29 -9.02 -5.41
C SER A 207 -0.64 -10.24 -6.08
N ARG A 208 -0.18 -11.23 -5.30
CA ARG A 208 0.46 -12.46 -5.78
C ARG A 208 1.72 -12.22 -6.62
N GLY A 209 2.52 -11.24 -6.23
CA GLY A 209 3.79 -10.94 -6.87
C GLY A 209 3.73 -9.83 -7.93
N ASP A 210 2.64 -9.07 -8.00
CA ASP A 210 2.58 -7.91 -8.88
C ASP A 210 3.37 -6.73 -8.28
N ILE A 211 4.57 -6.51 -8.81
CA ILE A 211 5.42 -5.39 -8.41
C ILE A 211 4.82 -4.02 -8.80
N LEU A 212 3.94 -3.97 -9.80
CA LEU A 212 3.25 -2.73 -10.19
C LEU A 212 2.23 -2.32 -9.15
N ALA A 213 1.57 -3.27 -8.48
CA ALA A 213 0.70 -2.99 -7.34
C ALA A 213 1.50 -2.36 -6.17
N ALA A 214 2.66 -2.92 -5.84
CA ALA A 214 3.55 -2.35 -4.84
C ALA A 214 4.09 -0.97 -5.27
N LYS A 215 4.46 -0.79 -6.56
CA LYS A 215 4.88 0.48 -7.13
C LYS A 215 3.81 1.56 -7.01
N ALA A 216 2.56 1.22 -7.32
CA ALA A 216 1.41 2.13 -7.22
C ALA A 216 1.19 2.59 -5.77
N VAL A 217 1.24 1.65 -4.81
CA VAL A 217 1.10 1.95 -3.38
C VAL A 217 2.21 2.86 -2.87
N LEU A 218 3.44 2.63 -3.30
CA LEU A 218 4.59 3.45 -2.91
C LEU A 218 4.68 4.78 -3.68
N ASN A 219 3.88 4.94 -4.73
CA ASN A 219 3.95 6.07 -5.66
C ASN A 219 5.39 6.27 -6.20
N HIS A 220 6.01 5.17 -6.66
CA HIS A 220 7.34 5.20 -7.27
C HIS A 220 7.24 5.40 -8.78
N ALA A 221 8.18 6.16 -9.33
CA ALA A 221 8.28 6.33 -10.78
C ALA A 221 8.87 5.07 -11.46
N SER A 222 9.78 4.36 -10.78
CA SER A 222 10.49 3.20 -11.32
C SER A 222 10.19 1.93 -10.53
N VAL A 223 10.10 0.81 -11.25
CA VAL A 223 9.99 -0.54 -10.67
C VAL A 223 11.26 -0.90 -9.90
N VAL A 224 12.43 -0.56 -10.42
CA VAL A 224 13.73 -0.79 -9.77
C VAL A 224 13.78 -0.17 -8.35
N THR A 225 13.21 1.04 -8.20
CA THR A 225 13.10 1.64 -6.86
C THR A 225 12.14 0.89 -5.96
N THR A 226 11.11 0.23 -6.53
CA THR A 226 10.14 -0.54 -5.76
C THR A 226 10.72 -1.85 -5.27
N ASP A 227 11.51 -2.49 -6.10
CA ASP A 227 12.16 -3.77 -5.82
C ASP A 227 12.98 -3.74 -4.51
N ILE A 228 13.70 -2.66 -4.25
CA ILE A 228 14.45 -2.44 -3.00
C ILE A 228 13.56 -2.49 -1.75
N TYR A 229 12.25 -2.20 -1.89
CA TYR A 229 11.27 -2.20 -0.79
C TYR A 229 10.49 -3.50 -0.69
N VAL A 230 10.52 -4.33 -1.74
CA VAL A 230 9.82 -5.60 -1.83
C VAL A 230 10.82 -6.71 -1.51
N ASP A 231 11.33 -6.71 -0.29
CA ASP A 231 12.19 -7.79 0.20
C ASP A 231 11.69 -8.25 1.58
N GLY A 232 11.62 -9.54 1.76
CA GLY A 232 11.20 -10.12 3.03
C GLY A 232 10.92 -11.62 2.93
N TYR A 233 10.81 -12.26 4.09
CA TYR A 233 10.54 -13.71 4.17
C TYR A 233 9.24 -14.12 3.45
N ALA A 234 8.18 -13.31 3.59
CA ALA A 234 6.88 -13.59 2.93
C ALA A 234 6.98 -13.51 1.40
N VAL A 235 7.76 -12.56 0.88
CA VAL A 235 8.02 -12.40 -0.54
C VAL A 235 8.81 -13.59 -1.08
N ARG A 236 9.92 -13.92 -0.45
CA ARG A 236 10.76 -15.08 -0.83
C ARG A 236 10.01 -16.41 -0.72
N ARG A 237 9.07 -16.53 0.19
CA ARG A 237 8.20 -17.70 0.28
C ARG A 237 7.23 -17.74 -0.90
N LEU A 238 6.57 -16.64 -1.22
CA LEU A 238 5.66 -16.55 -2.37
C LEU A 238 6.38 -16.88 -3.67
N GLU A 239 7.57 -16.33 -3.88
CA GLU A 239 8.40 -16.61 -5.06
C GLU A 239 8.77 -18.09 -5.15
N ARG A 240 9.23 -18.69 -4.05
CA ARG A 240 9.55 -20.14 -4.00
C ARG A 240 8.32 -21.01 -4.27
N ASP A 241 7.18 -20.68 -3.68
CA ASP A 241 5.93 -21.41 -3.91
C ASP A 241 5.48 -21.29 -5.38
N THR A 242 5.65 -20.11 -5.99
CA THR A 242 5.36 -19.89 -7.40
C THR A 242 6.28 -20.68 -8.31
N ILE A 243 7.60 -20.66 -8.05
CA ILE A 243 8.59 -21.43 -8.81
C ILE A 243 8.32 -22.93 -8.68
N ALA A 244 8.06 -23.44 -7.47
CA ALA A 244 7.76 -24.85 -7.24
C ALA A 244 6.51 -25.31 -8.00
N ARG A 245 5.46 -24.47 -8.05
CA ARG A 245 4.25 -24.75 -8.85
C ARG A 245 4.54 -24.77 -10.34
N LEU A 246 5.32 -23.82 -10.85
CA LEU A 246 5.74 -23.78 -12.25
C LEU A 246 6.56 -25.04 -12.59
N GLN A 247 7.53 -25.40 -11.75
CA GLN A 247 8.34 -26.63 -11.93
C GLN A 247 7.46 -27.88 -11.95
N THR A 248 6.46 -27.97 -11.05
CA THR A 248 5.52 -29.11 -11.02
C THR A 248 4.71 -29.20 -12.30
N LEU A 249 4.24 -28.06 -12.83
CA LEU A 249 3.52 -28.00 -14.08
C LEU A 249 4.41 -28.39 -15.28
N MET A 250 5.64 -27.88 -15.32
CA MET A 250 6.61 -28.23 -16.37
C MET A 250 6.93 -29.73 -16.35
N ILE A 251 7.15 -30.33 -15.19
CA ILE A 251 7.41 -31.77 -15.02
C ILE A 251 6.19 -32.59 -15.49
N ALA A 252 4.98 -32.18 -15.11
CA ALA A 252 3.75 -32.85 -15.55
C ALA A 252 3.56 -32.77 -17.06
N TRP A 253 3.95 -31.67 -17.67
CA TRP A 253 3.85 -31.45 -19.11
C TRP A 253 4.92 -32.26 -19.90
N VAL A 254 6.18 -32.18 -19.48
CA VAL A 254 7.28 -32.98 -20.08
C VAL A 254 7.06 -34.48 -19.90
N GLY A 255 6.45 -34.91 -18.80
CA GLY A 255 6.11 -36.30 -18.55
C GLY A 255 4.91 -36.85 -19.33
N GLY A 256 4.37 -36.10 -20.32
CA GLY A 256 3.24 -36.53 -21.14
C GLY A 256 1.94 -36.75 -20.38
N ARG A 257 1.85 -36.28 -19.13
CA ARG A 257 0.62 -36.32 -18.33
C ARG A 257 -0.27 -35.15 -18.72
N THR A 258 -0.84 -35.24 -19.91
CA THR A 258 -1.94 -34.37 -20.32
C THR A 258 -3.09 -34.58 -19.37
N SER A 259 -3.43 -33.53 -18.63
CA SER A 259 -4.60 -33.34 -17.78
C SER A 259 -4.77 -34.37 -16.64
N PRO A 260 -4.84 -33.95 -15.39
CA PRO A 260 -5.27 -34.83 -14.31
C PRO A 260 -6.71 -35.26 -14.64
N ARG A 261 -6.91 -36.57 -14.90
CA ARG A 261 -8.25 -37.17 -14.92
C ARG A 261 -8.99 -36.68 -13.69
N ARG A 262 -10.11 -35.99 -13.93
CA ARG A 262 -11.06 -35.50 -12.94
C ARG A 262 -11.31 -36.57 -11.90
N ARG A 263 -10.64 -36.52 -10.74
CA ARG A 263 -11.07 -37.27 -9.56
C ARG A 263 -12.34 -36.63 -9.04
N GLN A 264 -13.46 -37.32 -9.19
CA GLN A 264 -14.80 -36.87 -8.84
C GLN A 264 -15.03 -36.54 -7.35
N ASN A 265 -13.99 -36.61 -6.50
CA ASN A 265 -14.11 -36.40 -5.06
C ASN A 265 -12.99 -35.48 -4.50
N ALA A 266 -12.55 -34.47 -5.25
CA ALA A 266 -11.64 -33.46 -4.71
C ALA A 266 -12.43 -32.25 -4.24
N HIS A 267 -12.17 -31.80 -3.01
CA HIS A 267 -12.69 -30.57 -2.44
C HIS A 267 -12.60 -29.39 -3.42
N PRO A 268 -13.50 -28.39 -3.37
CA PRO A 268 -13.62 -27.30 -4.33
C PRO A 268 -12.45 -26.29 -4.36
N SER A 269 -11.30 -26.63 -3.81
CA SER A 269 -10.09 -25.80 -3.77
C SER A 269 -9.03 -26.14 -4.85
N SER A 270 -9.22 -27.17 -5.70
CA SER A 270 -8.34 -27.41 -6.83
C SER A 270 -8.85 -26.68 -8.07
N GLU A 271 -8.40 -25.46 -8.28
CA GLU A 271 -8.72 -24.70 -9.50
C GLU A 271 -8.20 -25.43 -10.74
N VAL A 272 -9.11 -25.73 -11.67
CA VAL A 272 -8.75 -26.19 -13.00
C VAL A 272 -8.15 -25.02 -13.76
N PRO A 273 -6.96 -25.14 -14.37
CA PRO A 273 -6.41 -24.09 -15.22
C PRO A 273 -7.41 -23.67 -16.27
N ALA A 274 -7.64 -22.36 -16.39
CA ALA A 274 -8.53 -21.80 -17.41
C ALA A 274 -7.72 -21.13 -18.52
N THR A 275 -8.36 -20.94 -19.65
CA THR A 275 -7.77 -20.21 -20.77
C THR A 275 -7.70 -18.72 -20.44
N ALA A 276 -6.51 -18.14 -20.51
CA ALA A 276 -6.23 -16.72 -20.36
C ALA A 276 -6.29 -15.99 -21.72
N LEU A 277 -5.95 -14.70 -21.71
CA LEU A 277 -5.83 -13.89 -22.91
C LEU A 277 -4.92 -14.57 -23.95
N PHE A 278 -5.28 -14.49 -25.21
CA PHE A 278 -4.61 -15.17 -26.35
C PHE A 278 -4.53 -16.69 -26.25
N GLY A 279 -5.38 -17.33 -25.46
CA GLY A 279 -5.41 -18.78 -25.33
C GLY A 279 -4.31 -19.37 -24.44
N HIS A 280 -3.58 -18.54 -23.72
CA HIS A 280 -2.60 -18.99 -22.72
C HIS A 280 -3.28 -19.57 -21.48
N ILE A 281 -2.50 -20.11 -20.56
CA ILE A 281 -3.02 -20.79 -19.37
C ILE A 281 -3.07 -19.81 -18.20
N CYS A 282 -4.22 -19.71 -17.52
CA CYS A 282 -4.38 -19.02 -16.25
C CYS A 282 -4.36 -20.04 -15.09
N LEU A 283 -3.42 -19.90 -14.18
CA LEU A 283 -3.30 -20.78 -13.00
C LEU A 283 -4.36 -20.51 -11.92
N HIS A 284 -4.90 -19.31 -11.87
CA HIS A 284 -5.78 -18.85 -10.80
C HIS A 284 -7.00 -18.09 -11.34
N PRO A 285 -7.88 -18.75 -12.13
CA PRO A 285 -9.01 -18.06 -12.76
C PRO A 285 -10.04 -17.53 -11.76
N SER A 286 -10.27 -18.24 -10.66
CA SER A 286 -11.28 -17.89 -9.65
C SER A 286 -10.71 -17.30 -8.36
N ASP A 287 -9.40 -17.42 -8.14
CA ASP A 287 -8.68 -16.84 -7.01
C ASP A 287 -7.67 -15.80 -7.51
N ASN A 288 -8.20 -14.76 -8.11
CA ASN A 288 -7.40 -13.73 -8.76
C ASN A 288 -7.27 -12.47 -7.89
N THR A 289 -6.18 -11.74 -8.09
CA THR A 289 -5.87 -10.48 -7.38
C THR A 289 -6.80 -9.33 -7.73
N HIS A 290 -7.65 -9.48 -8.74
CA HIS A 290 -8.44 -8.41 -9.33
C HIS A 290 -9.95 -8.55 -9.12
N GLY A 291 -10.41 -9.66 -8.54
CA GLY A 291 -11.82 -9.94 -8.34
C GLY A 291 -12.17 -10.35 -6.90
N ARG A 292 -13.42 -10.72 -6.70
CA ARG A 292 -13.88 -11.33 -5.45
C ARG A 292 -13.51 -12.83 -5.46
N PRO A 293 -13.08 -13.40 -4.32
CA PRO A 293 -12.82 -14.84 -4.23
C PRO A 293 -14.01 -15.66 -4.75
N GLY A 294 -13.73 -16.68 -5.54
CA GLY A 294 -14.73 -17.54 -6.14
C GLY A 294 -15.41 -17.01 -7.41
N ARG A 295 -15.04 -15.85 -7.91
CA ARG A 295 -15.48 -15.33 -9.22
C ARG A 295 -14.35 -15.32 -10.24
N VAL A 296 -14.68 -15.60 -11.49
CA VAL A 296 -13.73 -15.53 -12.61
C VAL A 296 -13.11 -14.12 -12.69
N CYS A 297 -11.83 -14.05 -13.01
CA CYS A 297 -11.08 -12.80 -13.14
C CYS A 297 -11.73 -11.83 -14.12
N PRO A 298 -12.07 -10.60 -13.72
CA PRO A 298 -12.71 -9.63 -14.59
C PRO A 298 -11.73 -8.87 -15.49
N LYS A 299 -10.41 -9.01 -15.29
CA LYS A 299 -9.37 -8.28 -16.03
C LYS A 299 -8.87 -9.04 -17.25
N PHE A 300 -9.68 -9.08 -18.28
CA PHE A 300 -9.34 -9.80 -19.53
C PHE A 300 -8.10 -9.23 -20.25
N GLY A 301 -7.78 -7.96 -20.14
CA GLY A 301 -6.62 -7.33 -20.78
C GLY A 301 -5.31 -7.31 -19.97
N GLY A 302 -5.36 -7.72 -18.70
CA GLY A 302 -4.21 -7.63 -17.78
C GLY A 302 -3.39 -8.91 -17.64
N CYS A 303 -3.66 -9.94 -18.44
CA CYS A 303 -3.03 -11.26 -18.29
C CYS A 303 -1.52 -11.23 -18.51
N LEU A 304 -1.02 -10.44 -19.46
CA LEU A 304 0.41 -10.34 -19.78
C LEU A 304 1.26 -9.81 -18.62
N ALA A 305 0.67 -9.05 -17.72
CA ALA A 305 1.32 -8.57 -16.48
C ALA A 305 0.94 -9.40 -15.25
N CYS A 306 0.23 -10.52 -15.43
CA CYS A 306 -0.27 -11.33 -14.34
C CYS A 306 0.70 -12.48 -14.01
N PRO A 307 1.12 -12.65 -12.74
CA PRO A 307 2.00 -13.75 -12.34
C PRO A 307 1.34 -15.13 -12.45
N GLY A 308 0.03 -15.21 -12.67
CA GLY A 308 -0.71 -16.45 -12.93
C GLY A 308 -0.77 -16.85 -14.40
N LEU A 309 -0.18 -16.06 -15.31
CA LEU A 309 -0.10 -16.42 -16.72
C LEU A 309 1.01 -17.44 -16.96
N VAL A 310 0.68 -18.52 -17.63
CA VAL A 310 1.65 -19.50 -18.15
C VAL A 310 1.50 -19.57 -19.65
N VAL A 311 2.60 -19.38 -20.35
CA VAL A 311 2.71 -19.51 -21.79
C VAL A 311 3.51 -20.77 -22.10
N PRO A 312 2.87 -21.86 -22.56
CA PRO A 312 3.60 -23.06 -22.99
C PRO A 312 4.52 -22.77 -24.18
N ILE A 313 5.68 -23.41 -24.21
CA ILE A 313 6.63 -23.26 -25.31
C ILE A 313 6.28 -24.32 -26.37
N ASP A 314 5.34 -23.98 -27.24
CA ASP A 314 4.91 -24.79 -28.39
C ASP A 314 4.50 -23.86 -29.56
N PRO A 315 4.38 -24.41 -30.81
CA PRO A 315 4.05 -23.60 -31.98
C PRO A 315 2.68 -22.93 -31.91
N ASP A 316 1.68 -23.53 -31.26
CA ASP A 316 0.32 -22.98 -31.16
C ASP A 316 0.26 -21.75 -30.29
N HIS A 317 0.93 -21.78 -29.13
CA HIS A 317 1.01 -20.62 -28.24
C HIS A 317 1.89 -19.52 -28.84
N LEU A 318 2.99 -19.88 -29.50
CA LEU A 318 3.81 -18.92 -30.25
C LEU A 318 3.01 -18.24 -31.37
N ALA A 319 2.19 -18.99 -32.11
CA ALA A 319 1.33 -18.44 -33.16
C ALA A 319 0.38 -17.35 -32.64
N ARG A 320 -0.19 -17.56 -31.45
CA ARG A 320 -1.07 -16.56 -30.80
C ARG A 320 -0.31 -15.32 -30.36
N ILE A 321 0.95 -15.45 -29.92
CA ILE A 321 1.82 -14.33 -29.60
C ILE A 321 2.15 -13.55 -30.88
N VAL A 322 2.50 -14.23 -31.96
CA VAL A 322 2.78 -13.62 -33.27
C VAL A 322 1.55 -12.86 -33.76
N GLN A 323 0.36 -13.48 -33.71
CA GLN A 323 -0.90 -12.84 -34.12
C GLN A 323 -1.16 -11.57 -33.25
N ALA A 324 -1.04 -11.67 -31.93
CA ALA A 324 -1.29 -10.56 -31.03
C ALA A 324 -0.29 -9.40 -31.26
N THR A 325 0.97 -9.72 -31.49
CA THR A 325 2.00 -8.72 -31.82
C THR A 325 1.65 -7.97 -33.09
N ARG A 326 1.36 -8.70 -34.19
CA ARG A 326 0.96 -8.09 -35.46
C ARG A 326 -0.29 -7.22 -35.31
N HIS A 327 -1.27 -7.70 -34.57
CA HIS A 327 -2.50 -6.96 -34.30
C HIS A 327 -2.25 -5.63 -33.59
N LEU A 328 -1.39 -5.62 -32.56
CA LEU A 328 -1.02 -4.41 -31.84
C LEU A 328 -0.15 -3.45 -32.69
N GLU A 329 0.71 -3.97 -33.54
CA GLU A 329 1.49 -3.16 -34.49
C GLU A 329 0.57 -2.43 -35.48
N VAL A 330 -0.42 -3.12 -36.07
CA VAL A 330 -1.43 -2.50 -36.92
C VAL A 330 -2.28 -1.48 -36.17
N ALA A 331 -2.68 -1.81 -34.94
CA ALA A 331 -3.45 -0.90 -34.09
C ALA A 331 -2.66 0.38 -33.72
N ARG A 332 -1.34 0.30 -33.59
CA ARG A 332 -0.47 1.45 -33.33
C ARG A 332 -0.56 2.53 -34.41
N GLU A 333 -0.81 2.15 -35.65
CA GLU A 333 -0.95 3.10 -36.75
C GLU A 333 -2.33 3.76 -36.82
N ARG A 334 -3.35 3.14 -36.18
CA ARG A 334 -4.76 3.56 -36.24
C ARG A 334 -5.25 4.29 -35.02
N ILE A 335 -4.70 3.96 -33.83
CA ILE A 335 -5.11 4.51 -32.54
C ILE A 335 -4.31 5.77 -32.24
N ASP A 336 -4.94 6.73 -31.53
CA ASP A 336 -4.24 7.91 -31.03
C ASP A 336 -2.95 7.53 -30.28
N PRO A 337 -1.80 8.14 -30.60
CA PRO A 337 -0.52 7.76 -30.04
C PRO A 337 -0.48 7.78 -28.50
N SER A 338 -1.09 8.80 -27.88
CA SER A 338 -1.12 8.91 -26.41
C SER A 338 -1.94 7.80 -25.78
N ARG A 339 -3.04 7.42 -26.41
CA ARG A 339 -3.89 6.32 -26.00
C ARG A 339 -3.21 4.97 -26.19
N PHE A 340 -2.57 4.77 -27.32
CA PHE A 340 -1.80 3.55 -27.57
C PHE A 340 -0.67 3.37 -26.55
N ASP A 341 0.09 4.42 -26.29
CA ASP A 341 1.21 4.38 -25.34
C ASP A 341 0.76 4.06 -23.92
N LEU A 342 -0.43 4.52 -23.54
CA LEU A 342 -0.96 4.29 -22.20
C LEU A 342 -1.53 2.86 -22.01
N PHE A 343 -2.27 2.35 -22.99
CA PHE A 343 -3.06 1.12 -22.84
C PHE A 343 -2.45 -0.10 -23.51
N TYR A 344 -1.76 0.05 -24.64
CA TYR A 344 -1.35 -1.05 -25.49
C TYR A 344 0.18 -1.23 -25.61
N ALA A 345 0.94 -0.15 -25.59
CA ALA A 345 2.39 -0.22 -25.68
C ALA A 345 3.07 -1.08 -24.58
N PRO A 346 2.58 -1.12 -23.33
CA PRO A 346 3.10 -2.06 -22.33
C PRO A 346 2.95 -3.52 -22.74
N SER A 347 1.79 -3.88 -23.31
CA SER A 347 1.53 -5.25 -23.78
C SER A 347 2.39 -5.60 -24.98
N LEU A 348 2.51 -4.71 -25.96
CA LEU A 348 3.36 -4.91 -27.12
C LEU A 348 4.83 -5.12 -26.71
N ARG A 349 5.30 -4.36 -25.73
CA ARG A 349 6.66 -4.51 -25.20
C ARG A 349 6.89 -5.89 -24.60
N VAL A 350 5.97 -6.38 -23.76
CA VAL A 350 6.08 -7.71 -23.15
C VAL A 350 6.08 -8.80 -24.23
N LEU A 351 5.20 -8.68 -25.22
CA LEU A 351 5.14 -9.65 -26.32
C LEU A 351 6.46 -9.70 -27.11
N THR A 352 7.01 -8.53 -27.45
CA THR A 352 8.19 -8.43 -28.34
C THR A 352 9.53 -8.60 -27.63
N GLN A 353 9.65 -8.13 -26.39
CA GLN A 353 10.92 -8.11 -25.66
C GLN A 353 11.10 -9.28 -24.70
N ASP A 354 9.99 -9.82 -24.15
CA ASP A 354 10.06 -10.87 -23.13
C ASP A 354 9.57 -12.22 -23.67
N LEU A 355 8.43 -12.27 -24.36
CA LEU A 355 7.81 -13.54 -24.78
C LEU A 355 8.36 -14.07 -26.09
N LEU A 356 8.38 -13.30 -27.17
CA LEU A 356 8.90 -13.78 -28.46
C LEU A 356 10.34 -14.30 -28.39
N PRO A 357 11.28 -13.62 -27.70
CA PRO A 357 12.65 -14.12 -27.60
C PRO A 357 12.81 -15.38 -26.74
N ALA A 358 11.81 -15.70 -25.90
CA ALA A 358 11.85 -16.90 -25.06
C ALA A 358 11.57 -18.20 -25.85
N PHE A 359 11.06 -18.10 -27.08
CA PHE A 359 10.80 -19.26 -27.91
C PHE A 359 11.98 -19.61 -28.81
N PRO A 360 12.25 -20.92 -29.06
CA PRO A 360 13.25 -21.34 -30.03
C PRO A 360 12.92 -20.81 -31.42
N SER A 361 13.91 -20.27 -32.12
CA SER A 361 13.76 -19.70 -33.46
C SER A 361 13.22 -20.71 -34.49
N GLU A 362 13.50 -22.00 -34.28
CA GLU A 362 13.04 -23.07 -35.13
C GLU A 362 11.52 -23.25 -35.14
N MET A 363 10.82 -22.78 -34.10
CA MET A 363 9.38 -22.84 -34.00
C MET A 363 8.67 -21.73 -34.84
N MET A 364 9.39 -20.65 -35.17
CA MET A 364 8.82 -19.46 -35.81
C MET A 364 8.11 -19.78 -37.14
N PRO A 365 8.69 -20.56 -38.09
CA PRO A 365 8.02 -20.86 -39.38
C PRO A 365 6.72 -21.65 -39.20
N ALA A 366 6.65 -22.53 -38.21
CA ALA A 366 5.42 -23.27 -37.91
C ALA A 366 4.37 -22.37 -37.30
N ALA A 367 4.79 -21.53 -36.33
CA ALA A 367 3.91 -20.57 -35.66
C ALA A 367 3.34 -19.53 -36.61
N GLU A 368 4.11 -19.03 -37.57
CA GLU A 368 3.64 -18.07 -38.56
C GLU A 368 2.56 -18.66 -39.48
N ARG A 369 2.69 -19.90 -39.87
CA ARG A 369 1.65 -20.60 -40.65
C ARG A 369 0.35 -20.72 -39.86
N ILE A 370 0.47 -21.18 -38.59
CA ILE A 370 -0.69 -21.30 -37.72
C ILE A 370 -1.32 -19.94 -37.45
N ALA A 371 -0.52 -18.89 -37.22
CA ALA A 371 -1.02 -17.53 -36.94
C ALA A 371 -1.88 -16.96 -38.07
N ASN A 372 -1.57 -17.32 -39.32
CA ASN A 372 -2.35 -16.90 -40.47
C ASN A 372 -3.74 -17.59 -40.58
N ASP A 373 -3.87 -18.78 -39.99
CA ASP A 373 -5.11 -19.55 -39.95
C ASP A 373 -5.97 -19.26 -38.68
N LEU A 374 -5.44 -18.51 -37.73
CA LEU A 374 -6.19 -18.14 -36.51
C LEU A 374 -7.31 -17.13 -36.84
N PRO A 375 -8.45 -17.23 -36.12
CA PRO A 375 -9.50 -16.22 -36.21
C PRO A 375 -8.96 -14.82 -35.91
N PRO A 376 -9.43 -13.78 -36.63
CA PRO A 376 -8.97 -12.40 -36.35
C PRO A 376 -9.28 -11.97 -34.91
N LEU A 377 -8.38 -11.21 -34.30
CA LEU A 377 -8.60 -10.60 -33.00
C LEU A 377 -9.61 -9.45 -33.16
N PRO A 378 -10.39 -9.15 -32.09
CA PRO A 378 -11.31 -8.01 -32.07
C PRO A 378 -10.58 -6.69 -32.33
N GLU A 379 -11.24 -5.76 -33.01
CA GLU A 379 -10.70 -4.41 -33.17
C GLU A 379 -10.46 -3.74 -31.81
N LEU A 380 -9.37 -3.00 -31.73
CA LEU A 380 -9.01 -2.22 -30.54
C LEU A 380 -9.50 -0.79 -30.74
N GLU A 381 -10.17 -0.24 -29.69
CA GLU A 381 -10.71 1.12 -29.68
C GLU A 381 -9.82 2.09 -28.90
#